data_cbd502bd9f08e524031e6a9b88355964
#
_entry.id   cbd502bd9f08e524031e6a9b88355964
#
_cell.length_a   1.000
_cell.length_b   1.000
_cell.length_c   1.000
_cell.angle_alpha   90.00
_cell.angle_beta   90.00
_cell.angle_gamma   90.00
#
_symmetry.space_group_name_H-M   'P 1'
#
loop_
_entity.id
_entity.type
_entity.pdbx_description
1 polymer ?
#
loop_
_entity_poly.entity_id
_entity_poly.type
_entity_poly.pdbx_seq_one_letter_code
_entity_poly.pdbx_strand_id
1 'polypeptide(L)'
;MEFFTKFPVMERSALAEFRKSIDFAFRDFSRTYGDGIEAFFDPLLYFLVWLEKLMINSPWPIVIGIICGLAWIASRSWKLVLGAAISFFLIGYFGMWKDCMATVAIITVCVIICMTIGIPMGVIMARSNRAERTILPVLDMMQTIPSFVLSLIHI
;
A
#
# COMPACT_ATOMS: atom_id res chain seq x y z
N MET A 1 -51.99 -7.57 -1.68
CA MET A 1 -50.93 -8.61 -1.68
C MET A 1 -49.72 -8.26 -2.55
N GLU A 2 -49.66 -7.08 -3.16
CA GLU A 2 -48.52 -6.63 -3.98
C GLU A 2 -47.31 -6.13 -3.20
N PHE A 3 -47.45 -5.88 -1.91
CA PHE A 3 -46.39 -5.36 -1.04
C PHE A 3 -45.25 -6.38 -0.77
N PHE A 4 -45.50 -7.65 -0.94
CA PHE A 4 -44.53 -8.73 -0.73
C PHE A 4 -43.83 -9.22 -2.01
N THR A 5 -44.25 -8.76 -3.17
CA THR A 5 -43.71 -9.21 -4.48
C THR A 5 -42.77 -8.17 -5.12
N LYS A 6 -42.79 -6.91 -4.70
CA LYS A 6 -41.87 -5.89 -5.19
C LYS A 6 -41.05 -5.33 -4.04
N PHE A 7 -39.74 -5.51 -4.13
CA PHE A 7 -38.82 -4.87 -3.21
C PHE A 7 -39.01 -3.34 -3.28
N PRO A 8 -39.13 -2.62 -2.15
CA PRO A 8 -39.27 -1.17 -2.16
C PRO A 8 -37.98 -0.54 -2.70
N VAL A 9 -38.01 -0.19 -3.98
CA VAL A 9 -36.87 0.48 -4.63
C VAL A 9 -37.02 1.97 -4.40
N MET A 10 -35.97 2.59 -3.91
CA MET A 10 -35.91 4.03 -3.69
C MET A 10 -36.08 4.76 -5.03
N GLU A 11 -36.89 5.79 -5.06
CA GLU A 11 -37.17 6.57 -6.28
C GLU A 11 -35.87 7.20 -6.81
N ARG A 12 -35.70 7.22 -8.13
CA ARG A 12 -34.44 7.69 -8.76
C ARG A 12 -34.07 9.13 -8.38
N SER A 13 -35.07 9.97 -8.12
CA SER A 13 -34.93 11.32 -7.60
C SER A 13 -34.32 11.34 -6.19
N ALA A 14 -34.83 10.52 -5.28
CA ALA A 14 -34.35 10.39 -3.91
C ALA A 14 -32.93 9.77 -3.86
N LEU A 15 -32.63 8.82 -4.74
CA LEU A 15 -31.28 8.26 -4.92
C LEU A 15 -30.29 9.33 -5.41
N ALA A 16 -30.70 10.21 -6.30
CA ALA A 16 -29.85 11.28 -6.82
C ALA A 16 -29.59 12.36 -5.73
N GLU A 17 -30.57 12.68 -4.90
CA GLU A 17 -30.39 13.59 -3.76
C GLU A 17 -29.51 12.98 -2.68
N PHE A 18 -29.70 11.71 -2.37
CA PHE A 18 -28.86 10.98 -1.41
C PHE A 18 -27.39 10.92 -1.87
N ARG A 19 -27.16 10.65 -3.16
CA ARG A 19 -25.81 10.71 -3.75
C ARG A 19 -25.20 12.11 -3.64
N LYS A 20 -25.95 13.14 -4.00
CA LYS A 20 -25.49 14.54 -3.88
C LYS A 20 -25.16 14.92 -2.45
N SER A 21 -25.95 14.47 -1.49
CA SER A 21 -25.71 14.75 -0.06
C SER A 21 -24.44 14.08 0.44
N ILE A 22 -24.21 12.82 0.03
CA ILE A 22 -22.96 12.09 0.35
C ILE A 22 -21.76 12.77 -0.33
N ASP A 23 -21.87 13.09 -1.62
CA ASP A 23 -20.79 13.76 -2.35
C ASP A 23 -20.47 15.13 -1.75
N PHE A 24 -21.49 15.88 -1.32
CA PHE A 24 -21.30 17.18 -0.66
C PHE A 24 -20.62 17.02 0.70
N ALA A 25 -21.09 16.09 1.54
CA ALA A 25 -20.49 15.81 2.84
C ALA A 25 -19.04 15.33 2.71
N PHE A 26 -18.76 14.47 1.72
CA PHE A 26 -17.42 14.00 1.44
C PHE A 26 -16.49 15.13 0.96
N ARG A 27 -16.98 16.01 0.07
CA ARG A 27 -16.22 17.17 -0.41
C ARG A 27 -15.95 18.19 0.69
N ASP A 28 -16.92 18.41 1.56
CA ASP A 28 -16.78 19.34 2.69
C ASP A 28 -15.78 18.78 3.72
N PHE A 29 -15.88 17.49 4.02
CA PHE A 29 -14.89 16.78 4.84
C PHE A 29 -13.49 16.83 4.23
N SER A 30 -13.38 16.56 2.93
CA SER A 30 -12.11 16.58 2.20
C SER A 30 -11.51 17.98 2.13
N ARG A 31 -12.32 19.03 2.05
CA ARG A 31 -11.84 20.43 2.09
C ARG A 31 -11.38 20.85 3.48
N THR A 32 -12.09 20.42 4.51
CA THR A 32 -11.80 20.85 5.89
C THR A 32 -10.59 20.12 6.47
N TYR A 33 -10.44 18.84 6.15
CA TYR A 33 -9.38 17.99 6.72
C TYR A 33 -8.29 17.61 5.69
N GLY A 34 -8.55 17.84 4.40
CA GLY A 34 -7.64 17.44 3.31
C GLY A 34 -6.28 18.08 3.45
N ASP A 35 -6.22 19.39 3.66
CA ASP A 35 -4.96 20.13 3.79
C ASP A 35 -4.12 19.63 4.99
N GLY A 36 -4.77 19.27 6.09
CA GLY A 36 -4.10 18.70 7.26
C GLY A 36 -3.58 17.28 7.04
N ILE A 37 -4.36 16.47 6.33
CA ILE A 37 -3.98 15.10 5.95
C ILE A 37 -2.84 15.16 4.93
N GLU A 38 -2.96 16.01 3.92
CA GLU A 38 -1.96 16.22 2.89
C GLU A 38 -0.62 16.67 3.52
N ALA A 39 -0.64 17.68 4.39
CA ALA A 39 0.55 18.15 5.10
C ALA A 39 1.21 17.07 5.97
N PHE A 40 0.42 16.12 6.51
CA PHE A 40 0.95 14.99 7.27
C PHE A 40 1.65 13.96 6.37
N PHE A 41 1.11 13.72 5.18
CA PHE A 41 1.65 12.75 4.22
C PHE A 41 2.69 13.34 3.27
N ASP A 42 2.76 14.65 3.12
CA ASP A 42 3.74 15.35 2.27
C ASP A 42 5.18 14.89 2.47
N PRO A 43 5.73 14.82 3.71
CA PRO A 43 7.12 14.39 3.89
C PRO A 43 7.33 12.95 3.41
N LEU A 44 6.31 12.10 3.52
CA LEU A 44 6.36 10.72 3.03
C LEU A 44 6.35 10.67 1.50
N LEU A 45 5.51 11.49 0.86
CA LEU A 45 5.45 11.63 -0.59
C LEU A 45 6.76 12.19 -1.15
N TYR A 46 7.33 13.22 -0.52
CA TYR A 46 8.64 13.75 -0.90
C TYR A 46 9.75 12.70 -0.80
N PHE A 47 9.74 11.91 0.27
CA PHE A 47 10.71 10.84 0.45
C PHE A 47 10.55 9.75 -0.62
N LEU A 48 9.32 9.36 -0.92
CA LEU A 48 9.01 8.37 -1.95
C LEU A 48 9.46 8.84 -3.33
N VAL A 49 9.08 10.06 -3.72
CA VAL A 49 9.47 10.65 -5.02
C VAL A 49 10.99 10.84 -5.13
N TRP A 50 11.64 11.22 -4.03
CA TRP A 50 13.09 11.32 -3.98
C TRP A 50 13.76 9.96 -4.19
N LEU A 51 13.29 8.92 -3.49
CA LEU A 51 13.81 7.56 -3.62
C LEU A 51 13.58 7.00 -5.02
N GLU A 52 12.40 7.21 -5.58
CA GLU A 52 12.07 6.82 -6.95
C GLU A 52 13.02 7.48 -7.96
N LYS A 53 13.20 8.79 -7.87
CA LYS A 53 14.14 9.53 -8.73
C LYS A 53 15.57 9.05 -8.55
N LEU A 54 15.98 8.75 -7.33
CA LEU A 54 17.29 8.19 -7.05
C LEU A 54 17.49 6.84 -7.76
N MET A 55 16.48 5.96 -7.69
CA MET A 55 16.53 4.64 -8.33
C MET A 55 16.53 4.73 -9.87
N ILE A 56 15.68 5.60 -10.43
CA ILE A 56 15.55 5.76 -11.89
C ILE A 56 16.80 6.44 -12.51
N ASN A 57 17.37 7.44 -11.82
CA ASN A 57 18.53 8.16 -12.32
C ASN A 57 19.86 7.43 -12.05
N SER A 58 19.86 6.42 -11.20
CA SER A 58 21.05 5.63 -10.92
C SER A 58 21.38 4.71 -12.12
N PRO A 59 22.66 4.54 -12.45
CA PRO A 59 23.07 3.59 -13.49
C PRO A 59 22.57 2.17 -13.15
N TRP A 60 21.89 1.54 -14.10
CA TRP A 60 21.28 0.22 -13.93
C TRP A 60 22.22 -0.86 -13.36
N PRO A 61 23.54 -0.92 -13.69
CA PRO A 61 24.41 -1.93 -13.15
C PRO A 61 24.65 -1.76 -11.64
N ILE A 62 24.64 -0.52 -11.14
CA ILE A 62 24.81 -0.23 -9.71
C ILE A 62 23.59 -0.70 -8.93
N VAL A 63 22.40 -0.44 -9.44
CA VAL A 63 21.15 -0.87 -8.80
C VAL A 63 21.07 -2.40 -8.74
N ILE A 64 21.35 -3.08 -9.85
CA ILE A 64 21.39 -4.55 -9.88
C ILE A 64 22.48 -5.08 -8.92
N GLY A 65 23.65 -4.45 -8.89
CA GLY A 65 24.74 -4.82 -7.98
C GLY A 65 24.35 -4.71 -6.51
N ILE A 66 23.66 -3.64 -6.11
CA ILE A 66 23.18 -3.43 -4.74
C ILE A 66 22.13 -4.48 -4.38
N ILE A 67 21.16 -4.74 -5.26
CA ILE A 67 20.11 -5.74 -5.02
C ILE A 67 20.70 -7.15 -4.91
N CYS A 68 21.61 -7.48 -5.81
CA CYS A 68 22.33 -8.76 -5.75
C CYS A 68 23.19 -8.90 -4.49
N GLY A 69 23.84 -7.81 -4.06
CA GLY A 69 24.59 -7.76 -2.80
C GLY A 69 23.71 -8.00 -1.58
N LEU A 70 22.56 -7.34 -1.51
CA LEU A 70 21.56 -7.53 -0.45
C LEU A 70 21.01 -8.97 -0.46
N ALA A 71 20.69 -9.50 -1.64
CA ALA A 71 20.23 -10.88 -1.81
C ALA A 71 21.30 -11.89 -1.34
N TRP A 72 22.58 -11.61 -1.60
CA TRP A 72 23.68 -12.44 -1.14
C TRP A 72 23.83 -12.42 0.38
N ILE A 73 23.76 -11.25 0.99
CA ILE A 73 23.86 -11.10 2.45
C ILE A 73 22.70 -11.81 3.14
N ALA A 74 21.47 -11.69 2.59
CA ALA A 74 20.27 -12.25 3.18
C ALA A 74 20.17 -13.77 3.03
N SER A 75 20.52 -14.32 1.83
CA SER A 75 20.25 -15.73 1.53
C SER A 75 21.48 -16.61 1.50
N ARG A 76 22.68 -16.05 1.34
CA ARG A 76 23.95 -16.76 1.10
C ARG A 76 23.89 -17.84 -0.01
N SER A 77 22.90 -17.74 -0.89
CA SER A 77 22.64 -18.69 -1.96
C SER A 77 22.97 -18.08 -3.31
N TRP A 78 23.99 -18.61 -3.98
CA TRP A 78 24.37 -18.15 -5.32
C TRP A 78 23.23 -18.28 -6.35
N LYS A 79 22.41 -19.32 -6.21
CA LYS A 79 21.30 -19.59 -7.12
C LYS A 79 20.24 -18.46 -7.07
N LEU A 80 19.95 -17.94 -5.88
CA LEU A 80 19.01 -16.82 -5.69
C LEU A 80 19.56 -15.52 -6.27
N VAL A 81 20.83 -15.23 -6.05
CA VAL A 81 21.47 -14.03 -6.59
C VAL A 81 21.49 -14.07 -8.13
N LEU A 82 21.83 -15.22 -8.70
CA LEU A 82 21.81 -15.38 -10.16
C LEU A 82 20.39 -15.24 -10.73
N GLY A 83 19.39 -15.84 -10.08
CA GLY A 83 17.98 -15.70 -10.44
C GLY A 83 17.52 -14.25 -10.39
N ALA A 84 17.85 -13.52 -9.33
CA ALA A 84 17.54 -12.10 -9.21
C ALA A 84 18.23 -11.28 -10.32
N ALA A 85 19.50 -11.48 -10.57
CA ALA A 85 20.23 -10.78 -11.61
C ALA A 85 19.62 -10.99 -13.00
N ILE A 86 19.30 -12.24 -13.35
CA ILE A 86 18.65 -12.58 -14.62
C ILE A 86 17.26 -11.92 -14.72
N SER A 87 16.46 -11.95 -13.65
CA SER A 87 15.14 -11.35 -13.63
C SER A 87 15.20 -9.84 -13.86
N PHE A 88 16.08 -9.12 -13.16
CA PHE A 88 16.24 -7.67 -13.36
C PHE A 88 16.78 -7.33 -14.74
N PHE A 89 17.68 -8.15 -15.28
CA PHE A 89 18.18 -7.98 -16.64
C PHE A 89 17.06 -8.16 -17.68
N LEU A 90 16.20 -9.17 -17.52
CA LEU A 90 15.03 -9.37 -18.39
C LEU A 90 14.04 -8.21 -18.30
N ILE A 91 13.73 -7.72 -17.11
CA ILE A 91 12.84 -6.57 -16.90
C ILE A 91 13.41 -5.33 -17.62
N GLY A 92 14.72 -5.10 -17.51
CA GLY A 92 15.40 -4.01 -18.22
C GLY A 92 15.35 -4.19 -19.73
N TYR A 93 15.55 -5.42 -20.22
CA TYR A 93 15.50 -5.77 -21.64
C TYR A 93 14.10 -5.53 -22.25
N PHE A 94 13.03 -5.80 -21.51
CA PHE A 94 11.65 -5.52 -21.93
C PHE A 94 11.25 -4.04 -21.81
N GLY A 95 12.14 -3.16 -21.39
CA GLY A 95 11.88 -1.73 -21.29
C GLY A 95 11.02 -1.32 -20.07
N MET A 96 10.74 -2.24 -19.16
CA MET A 96 9.92 -2.02 -17.94
C MET A 96 10.76 -1.55 -16.74
N TRP A 97 11.96 -1.04 -16.98
CA TRP A 97 12.88 -0.63 -15.92
C TRP A 97 12.31 0.44 -14.99
N LYS A 98 11.66 1.47 -15.56
CA LYS A 98 11.09 2.58 -14.78
C LYS A 98 10.00 2.09 -13.83
N ASP A 99 9.07 1.27 -14.33
CA ASP A 99 7.95 0.76 -13.54
C ASP A 99 8.44 -0.18 -12.42
N CYS A 100 9.46 -0.97 -12.72
CA CYS A 100 10.13 -1.82 -11.74
C CYS A 100 10.78 -0.99 -10.63
N MET A 101 11.51 0.09 -10.98
CA MET A 101 12.16 0.96 -9.99
C MET A 101 11.14 1.72 -9.15
N ALA A 102 10.05 2.20 -9.74
CA ALA A 102 8.95 2.81 -8.99
C ALA A 102 8.34 1.82 -7.98
N THR A 103 8.11 0.58 -8.41
CA THR A 103 7.60 -0.47 -7.52
C THR A 103 8.57 -0.78 -6.38
N VAL A 104 9.86 -0.91 -6.66
CA VAL A 104 10.90 -1.14 -5.64
C VAL A 104 10.94 0.03 -4.63
N ALA A 105 10.83 1.27 -5.11
CA ALA A 105 10.79 2.45 -4.23
C ALA A 105 9.57 2.41 -3.30
N ILE A 106 8.38 2.14 -3.83
CA ILE A 106 7.14 2.04 -3.05
C ILE A 106 7.27 0.93 -1.99
N ILE A 107 7.70 -0.26 -2.38
CA ILE A 107 7.87 -1.40 -1.47
C ILE A 107 8.88 -1.05 -0.37
N THR A 108 9.99 -0.40 -0.71
CA THR A 108 11.02 -0.01 0.26
C THR A 108 10.45 0.95 1.31
N VAL A 109 9.70 1.97 0.88
CA VAL A 109 9.04 2.92 1.78
C VAL A 109 8.02 2.21 2.66
N CYS A 110 7.18 1.34 2.08
CA CYS A 110 6.19 0.56 2.84
C CYS A 110 6.86 -0.32 3.90
N VAL A 111 7.95 -1.01 3.56
CA VAL A 111 8.69 -1.86 4.51
C VAL A 111 9.27 -1.03 5.65
N ILE A 112 9.87 0.14 5.35
CA ILE A 112 10.41 1.03 6.38
C ILE A 112 9.32 1.47 7.36
N ILE A 113 8.16 1.89 6.84
CA ILE A 113 7.01 2.30 7.66
C ILE A 113 6.51 1.14 8.51
N CYS A 114 6.30 -0.03 7.88
CA CYS A 114 5.84 -1.23 8.58
C CYS A 114 6.79 -1.66 9.69
N MET A 115 8.10 -1.61 9.46
CA MET A 115 9.09 -1.93 10.49
C MET A 115 9.12 -0.88 11.62
N THR A 116 9.05 0.40 11.26
CA THR A 116 9.09 1.50 12.23
C THR A 116 7.89 1.48 13.18
N ILE A 117 6.72 1.08 12.70
CA ILE A 117 5.49 0.98 13.50
C ILE A 117 5.36 -0.42 14.11
N GLY A 118 5.61 -1.45 13.31
CA GLY A 118 5.38 -2.85 13.70
C GLY A 118 6.30 -3.34 14.80
N ILE A 119 7.59 -2.98 14.75
CA ILE A 119 8.54 -3.42 15.78
C ILE A 119 8.17 -2.85 17.16
N PRO A 120 7.94 -1.53 17.36
CA PRO A 120 7.51 -1.02 18.65
C PRO A 120 6.17 -1.59 19.11
N MET A 121 5.19 -1.73 18.20
CA MET A 121 3.92 -2.34 18.54
C MET A 121 4.07 -3.80 18.98
N GLY A 122 4.88 -4.59 18.28
CA GLY A 122 5.18 -5.96 18.64
C GLY A 122 5.84 -6.07 20.04
N VAL A 123 6.77 -5.17 20.35
CA VAL A 123 7.41 -5.11 21.68
C VAL A 123 6.41 -4.74 22.77
N ILE A 124 5.49 -3.81 22.52
CA ILE A 124 4.43 -3.43 23.47
C ILE A 124 3.48 -4.60 23.72
N MET A 125 3.07 -5.31 22.67
CA MET A 125 2.22 -6.50 22.78
C MET A 125 2.91 -7.61 23.58
N ALA A 126 4.19 -7.86 23.31
CA ALA A 126 4.96 -8.88 24.04
C ALA A 126 5.13 -8.56 25.53
N ARG A 127 5.06 -7.28 25.91
CA ARG A 127 5.20 -6.84 27.32
C ARG A 127 3.88 -6.72 28.06
N SER A 128 2.75 -6.71 27.39
CA SER A 128 1.45 -6.42 27.99
C SER A 128 0.33 -7.25 27.38
N ASN A 129 -0.18 -8.21 28.15
CA ASN A 129 -1.35 -9.03 27.77
C ASN A 129 -2.62 -8.20 27.49
N ARG A 130 -2.72 -6.98 28.05
CA ARG A 130 -3.84 -6.07 27.76
C ARG A 130 -3.68 -5.45 26.37
N ALA A 131 -2.47 -5.01 26.01
CA ALA A 131 -2.16 -4.47 24.70
C ALA A 131 -2.39 -5.54 23.60
N GLU A 132 -1.91 -6.75 23.83
CA GLU A 132 -2.10 -7.88 22.93
C GLU A 132 -3.58 -8.13 22.64
N ARG A 133 -4.42 -8.27 23.67
CA ARG A 133 -5.86 -8.52 23.50
C ARG A 133 -6.63 -7.41 22.80
N THR A 134 -6.12 -6.19 22.83
CA THR A 134 -6.77 -5.03 22.18
C THR A 134 -6.28 -4.85 20.75
N ILE A 135 -4.99 -5.07 20.51
CA ILE A 135 -4.35 -4.82 19.21
C ILE A 135 -4.59 -5.99 18.24
N LEU A 136 -4.55 -7.23 18.71
CA LEU A 136 -4.74 -8.43 17.89
C LEU A 136 -6.04 -8.39 17.06
N PRO A 137 -7.23 -8.12 17.63
CA PRO A 137 -8.46 -8.08 16.85
C PRO A 137 -8.45 -6.97 15.78
N VAL A 138 -7.78 -5.85 16.06
CA VAL A 138 -7.64 -4.75 15.07
C VAL A 138 -6.76 -5.18 13.90
N LEU A 139 -5.64 -5.86 14.17
CA LEU A 139 -4.77 -6.41 13.14
C LEU A 139 -5.49 -7.48 12.30
N ASP A 140 -6.26 -8.35 12.95
CA ASP A 140 -7.05 -9.37 12.25
C ASP A 140 -8.09 -8.74 11.32
N MET A 141 -8.78 -7.68 11.75
CA MET A 141 -9.69 -6.93 10.89
C MET A 141 -8.95 -6.27 9.71
N MET A 142 -7.78 -5.69 9.96
CA MET A 142 -6.98 -5.05 8.89
C MET A 142 -6.47 -6.05 7.85
N GLN A 143 -6.21 -7.29 8.23
CA GLN A 143 -5.81 -8.35 7.30
C GLN A 143 -6.96 -8.85 6.41
N THR A 144 -8.19 -8.82 6.92
CA THR A 144 -9.37 -9.31 6.19
C THR A 144 -9.89 -8.30 5.15
N ILE A 145 -9.77 -6.99 5.42
CA ILE A 145 -10.27 -5.93 4.55
C ILE A 145 -9.61 -5.95 3.14
N PRO A 146 -8.29 -6.07 2.98
CA PRO A 146 -7.66 -6.08 1.66
C PRO A 146 -8.10 -7.21 0.73
N SER A 147 -8.37 -8.40 1.27
CA SER A 147 -8.82 -9.55 0.48
C SER A 147 -10.24 -9.37 -0.08
N PHE A 148 -11.14 -8.73 0.66
CA PHE A 148 -12.48 -8.41 0.19
C PHE A 148 -12.48 -7.29 -0.86
N VAL A 149 -11.64 -6.27 -0.70
CA VAL A 149 -11.52 -5.16 -1.67
C VAL A 149 -10.95 -5.67 -3.00
N LEU A 150 -9.95 -6.54 -2.98
CA LEU A 150 -9.42 -7.17 -4.19
C LEU A 150 -10.45 -8.07 -4.89
N SER A 151 -11.28 -8.79 -4.13
CA SER A 151 -12.36 -9.62 -4.68
C SER A 151 -13.43 -8.79 -5.40
N LEU A 152 -13.71 -7.57 -4.93
CA LEU A 152 -14.72 -6.67 -5.51
C LEU A 152 -14.24 -6.00 -6.82
N ILE A 153 -12.94 -5.86 -7.02
CA ILE A 153 -12.36 -5.28 -8.24
C ILE A 153 -12.34 -6.32 -9.40
N HIS A 154 -12.45 -7.59 -9.08
CA HIS A 154 -12.39 -8.68 -10.06
C HIS A 154 -13.78 -9.12 -10.62
N ILE A 155 -14.88 -8.46 -10.20
CA ILE A 155 -16.22 -8.64 -10.76
C ILE A 155 -16.58 -7.42 -11.62
#